data_1a3a7b81262d4867a534f1f87d5f3297
#
_entry.id   1a3a7b81262d4867a534f1f87d5f3297
#
_cell.length_a   1.000
_cell.length_b   1.000
_cell.length_c   1.000
_cell.angle_alpha   90.00
_cell.angle_beta   90.00
_cell.angle_gamma   90.00
#
_symmetry.space_group_name_H-M   'P 1'
#
loop_
_entity.id
_entity.type
_entity.pdbx_description
1 polymer ?
#
loop_
_entity_poly.entity_id
_entity_poly.type
_entity_poly.pdbx_seq_one_letter_code
_entity_poly.pdbx_strand_id
1 'polypeptide(L)'
;MAISVFDLFKIGIGPSSSHTVGPMRAAALFVGALRERQLLPRIDRVEVKLYGSLSATGVGHGTDRAVIMGLMGEWPDRIDPSQIAPRMAELLGSGELILAGERRIAFDWVRDMRLLEENLPYHPNAMSLIAYEGDAELYADTYYSIGGGFVVDAEQAAAGSLDQDATRLPYDFNSAAELLQLCRRHNLRVSQLMLANERMWRSDTDTREGLMRIWRAMQDCVNNGLKAEGILPGGLNVQRRAARLHRNLLEIGKPNVIGSTLSAMEWVNLYALAVNEENAAGGRMVTAPTNGAAGIVPAVLHYYMRFNPDASEQDVVDFFLAAAAVGILCKKNASISGAEVGCQGEVGSACAMAAAGLAEVLGATPEQVENAAEIGLEHNLGLTCDPVGGLVQVPCIERNAIAAVKAINAAQMALRGDGQHFISLDQAIRTMRDTGADMHDKYKETSRGGLAVSIIEC
;
A
#
# COMPACT_ATOMS: atom_id res chain seq x y z
N MET A 1 0.99 14.80 -13.81
CA MET A 1 0.94 14.57 -12.35
C MET A 1 2.35 14.30 -11.84
N ALA A 2 2.89 15.18 -11.02
CA ALA A 2 4.13 14.90 -10.31
C ALA A 2 3.82 14.00 -9.10
N ILE A 3 4.60 12.95 -8.90
CA ILE A 3 4.43 11.98 -7.81
C ILE A 3 5.76 11.88 -7.07
N SER A 4 5.72 12.14 -5.77
CA SER A 4 6.86 12.01 -4.88
C SER A 4 7.07 10.55 -4.45
N VAL A 5 8.30 10.20 -4.06
CA VAL A 5 8.59 8.90 -3.42
C VAL A 5 7.70 8.67 -2.19
N PHE A 6 7.35 9.72 -1.46
CA PHE A 6 6.48 9.67 -0.28
C PHE A 6 5.00 9.44 -0.60
N ASP A 7 4.61 9.54 -1.86
CA ASP A 7 3.28 9.14 -2.31
C ASP A 7 3.12 7.64 -2.50
N LEU A 8 4.23 6.94 -2.71
CA LEU A 8 4.25 5.49 -2.88
C LEU A 8 4.59 4.73 -1.59
N PHE A 9 5.34 5.38 -0.69
CA PHE A 9 5.72 4.83 0.60
C PHE A 9 5.12 5.67 1.72
N LYS A 10 4.02 5.19 2.29
CA LYS A 10 3.27 5.90 3.34
C LYS A 10 3.20 5.05 4.60
N ILE A 11 3.59 5.64 5.72
CA ILE A 11 3.33 5.02 7.03
C ILE A 11 1.82 5.05 7.27
N GLY A 12 1.25 3.94 7.70
CA GLY A 12 -0.17 3.80 7.96
C GLY A 12 -0.47 2.60 8.85
N ILE A 13 -1.69 2.12 8.74
CA ILE A 13 -2.18 0.95 9.46
C ILE A 13 -2.79 -0.06 8.50
N GLY A 14 -2.81 -1.34 8.90
CA GLY A 14 -3.48 -2.39 8.15
C GLY A 14 -5.01 -2.37 8.32
N PRO A 15 -5.70 -3.24 7.57
CA PRO A 15 -5.13 -4.19 6.62
C PRO A 15 -5.07 -3.69 5.17
N SER A 16 -5.74 -2.60 4.78
CA SER A 16 -5.88 -2.21 3.37
C SER A 16 -5.59 -0.73 3.13
N SER A 17 -4.85 -0.42 2.07
CA SER A 17 -4.60 0.98 1.66
C SER A 17 -5.87 1.65 1.11
N SER A 18 -6.69 0.91 0.35
CA SER A 18 -7.92 1.42 -0.26
C SER A 18 -9.12 1.42 0.71
N HIS A 19 -9.19 0.43 1.62
CA HIS A 19 -10.34 0.22 2.49
C HIS A 19 -10.12 0.67 3.94
N THR A 20 -8.87 0.95 4.36
CA THR A 20 -8.55 1.40 5.72
C THR A 20 -7.87 2.77 5.70
N VAL A 21 -6.67 2.86 5.08
CA VAL A 21 -5.86 4.09 5.07
C VAL A 21 -6.58 5.23 4.33
N GLY A 22 -7.11 4.95 3.14
CA GLY A 22 -7.84 5.94 2.34
C GLY A 22 -9.09 6.47 3.04
N PRO A 23 -10.01 5.63 3.50
CA PRO A 23 -11.19 6.06 4.25
C PRO A 23 -10.89 6.83 5.53
N MET A 24 -9.88 6.41 6.32
CA MET A 24 -9.45 7.19 7.49
C MET A 24 -8.96 8.58 7.09
N ARG A 25 -8.12 8.65 6.05
CA ARG A 25 -7.62 9.92 5.52
C ARG A 25 -8.76 10.81 5.00
N ALA A 26 -9.72 10.25 4.27
CA ALA A 26 -10.89 10.97 3.77
C ALA A 26 -11.70 11.60 4.92
N ALA A 27 -11.97 10.82 5.96
CA ALA A 27 -12.67 11.31 7.15
C ALA A 27 -11.88 12.40 7.89
N ALA A 28 -10.54 12.27 7.99
CA ALA A 28 -9.69 13.30 8.57
C ALA A 28 -9.66 14.59 7.73
N LEU A 29 -9.67 14.48 6.39
CA LEU A 29 -9.80 15.62 5.47
C LEU A 29 -11.15 16.33 5.65
N PHE A 30 -12.24 15.58 5.74
CA PHE A 30 -13.57 16.11 6.02
C PHE A 30 -13.60 16.90 7.33
N VAL A 31 -13.02 16.35 8.40
CA VAL A 31 -12.87 17.05 9.68
C VAL A 31 -12.03 18.33 9.54
N GLY A 32 -10.96 18.29 8.75
CA GLY A 32 -10.16 19.48 8.39
C GLY A 32 -11.01 20.55 7.74
N ALA A 33 -11.82 20.18 6.74
CA ALA A 33 -12.73 21.10 6.05
C ALA A 33 -13.78 21.70 6.99
N LEU A 34 -14.30 20.93 7.96
CA LEU A 34 -15.23 21.42 8.97
C LEU A 34 -14.56 22.47 9.89
N ARG A 35 -13.29 22.26 10.27
CA ARG A 35 -12.51 23.23 11.07
C ARG A 35 -12.26 24.51 10.31
N GLU A 36 -11.78 24.44 9.08
CA GLU A 36 -11.51 25.61 8.21
C GLU A 36 -12.75 26.46 7.99
N ARG A 37 -13.91 25.83 7.85
CA ARG A 37 -15.22 26.48 7.71
C ARG A 37 -15.84 26.93 9.04
N GLN A 38 -15.19 26.65 10.17
CA GLN A 38 -15.68 26.98 11.53
C GLN A 38 -17.05 26.35 11.84
N LEU A 39 -17.34 25.18 11.29
CA LEU A 39 -18.64 24.50 11.46
C LEU A 39 -18.70 23.58 12.69
N LEU A 40 -17.56 23.12 13.22
CA LEU A 40 -17.52 22.15 14.34
C LEU A 40 -18.43 22.49 15.52
N PRO A 41 -18.54 23.76 16.01
CA PRO A 41 -19.39 24.07 17.15
C PRO A 41 -20.90 23.88 16.90
N ARG A 42 -21.31 23.83 15.66
CA ARG A 42 -22.73 23.75 15.25
C ARG A 42 -23.19 22.31 15.00
N ILE A 43 -22.23 21.40 14.69
CA ILE A 43 -22.55 20.02 14.30
C ILE A 43 -23.06 19.23 15.49
N ASP A 44 -24.20 18.59 15.33
CA ASP A 44 -24.77 17.65 16.31
C ASP A 44 -24.91 16.21 15.80
N ARG A 45 -24.73 15.99 14.48
CA ARG A 45 -24.78 14.67 13.87
C ARG A 45 -23.88 14.59 12.61
N VAL A 46 -23.26 13.44 12.39
CA VAL A 46 -22.54 13.11 11.15
C VAL A 46 -23.07 11.80 10.59
N GLU A 47 -23.41 11.76 9.31
CA GLU A 47 -23.79 10.55 8.58
C GLU A 47 -22.65 10.12 7.65
N VAL A 48 -22.35 8.83 7.64
CA VAL A 48 -21.37 8.17 6.79
C VAL A 48 -22.11 7.24 5.83
N LYS A 49 -21.84 7.38 4.53
CA LYS A 49 -22.33 6.47 3.50
C LYS A 49 -21.15 5.83 2.81
N LEU A 50 -21.02 4.50 2.89
CA LEU A 50 -20.03 3.71 2.18
C LEU A 50 -20.68 3.04 0.97
N TYR A 51 -20.03 3.13 -0.19
CA TYR A 51 -20.57 2.65 -1.46
C TYR A 51 -19.72 1.53 -2.05
N GLY A 52 -20.34 0.70 -2.88
CA GLY A 52 -19.69 -0.30 -3.72
C GLY A 52 -18.74 -1.21 -2.95
N SER A 53 -17.47 -1.24 -3.32
CA SER A 53 -16.49 -2.12 -2.69
C SER A 53 -16.22 -1.75 -1.22
N LEU A 54 -16.25 -0.46 -0.83
CA LEU A 54 -16.14 -0.05 0.57
C LEU A 54 -17.30 -0.57 1.44
N SER A 55 -18.48 -0.74 0.83
CA SER A 55 -19.63 -1.37 1.50
C SER A 55 -19.49 -2.89 1.53
N ALA A 56 -19.18 -3.51 0.40
CA ALA A 56 -19.21 -4.96 0.23
C ALA A 56 -18.14 -5.70 1.07
N THR A 57 -16.94 -5.12 1.18
CA THR A 57 -15.80 -5.76 1.87
C THR A 57 -15.26 -4.93 3.04
N GLY A 58 -15.83 -3.76 3.27
CA GLY A 58 -15.32 -2.77 4.22
C GLY A 58 -15.25 -3.24 5.66
N VAL A 59 -16.25 -3.99 6.14
CA VAL A 59 -16.25 -4.51 7.51
C VAL A 59 -15.05 -5.44 7.74
N GLY A 60 -14.76 -6.33 6.78
CA GLY A 60 -13.59 -7.23 6.83
C GLY A 60 -12.26 -6.48 6.82
N HIS A 61 -12.20 -5.34 6.13
CA HIS A 61 -11.03 -4.47 6.08
C HIS A 61 -11.01 -3.37 7.15
N GLY A 62 -12.01 -3.31 8.04
CA GLY A 62 -12.12 -2.30 9.10
C GLY A 62 -12.35 -0.88 8.59
N THR A 63 -13.00 -0.71 7.42
CA THR A 63 -13.33 0.59 6.83
C THR A 63 -14.17 1.44 7.79
N ASP A 64 -15.17 0.84 8.39
CA ASP A 64 -16.05 1.44 9.39
C ASP A 64 -15.25 2.04 10.56
N ARG A 65 -14.35 1.25 11.13
CA ARG A 65 -13.46 1.69 12.23
C ARG A 65 -12.50 2.79 11.78
N ALA A 66 -11.94 2.66 10.58
CA ALA A 66 -11.02 3.63 10.02
C ALA A 66 -11.69 5.00 9.83
N VAL A 67 -12.91 5.03 9.29
CA VAL A 67 -13.70 6.26 9.13
C VAL A 67 -14.00 6.91 10.48
N ILE A 68 -14.42 6.13 11.48
CA ILE A 68 -14.66 6.65 12.84
C ILE A 68 -13.39 7.26 13.42
N MET A 69 -12.24 6.59 13.33
CA MET A 69 -10.98 7.17 13.80
C MET A 69 -10.63 8.46 13.07
N GLY A 70 -10.83 8.53 11.75
CA GLY A 70 -10.64 9.76 10.97
C GLY A 70 -11.58 10.89 11.39
N LEU A 71 -12.86 10.59 11.66
CA LEU A 71 -13.83 11.55 12.23
C LEU A 71 -13.43 12.03 13.63
N MET A 72 -12.76 11.19 14.42
CA MET A 72 -12.17 11.59 15.70
C MET A 72 -10.90 12.46 15.53
N GLY A 73 -10.46 12.76 14.30
CA GLY A 73 -9.31 13.60 13.99
C GLY A 73 -7.98 12.84 13.89
N GLU A 74 -8.02 11.51 13.89
CA GLU A 74 -6.81 10.70 13.75
C GLU A 74 -6.37 10.58 12.28
N TRP A 75 -5.05 10.42 12.10
CA TRP A 75 -4.43 10.20 10.81
C TRP A 75 -3.74 8.83 10.76
N PRO A 76 -3.73 8.14 9.59
CA PRO A 76 -3.17 6.80 9.49
C PRO A 76 -1.70 6.68 9.90
N ASP A 77 -0.91 7.73 9.70
CA ASP A 77 0.51 7.78 10.02
C ASP A 77 0.81 8.08 11.51
N ARG A 78 -0.20 8.50 12.28
CA ARG A 78 -0.04 8.96 13.67
C ARG A 78 -0.80 8.12 14.68
N ILE A 79 -1.96 7.58 14.31
CA ILE A 79 -2.81 6.81 15.22
C ILE A 79 -2.03 5.64 15.85
N ASP A 80 -2.23 5.41 17.14
CA ASP A 80 -1.81 4.17 17.80
C ASP A 80 -2.85 3.06 17.50
N PRO A 81 -2.48 2.00 16.74
CA PRO A 81 -3.41 0.93 16.40
C PRO A 81 -4.05 0.25 17.61
N SER A 82 -3.37 0.22 18.77
CA SER A 82 -3.88 -0.40 20.00
C SER A 82 -5.08 0.34 20.59
N GLN A 83 -5.26 1.62 20.23
CA GLN A 83 -6.36 2.47 20.69
C GLN A 83 -7.64 2.32 19.87
N ILE A 84 -7.59 1.68 18.70
CA ILE A 84 -8.76 1.57 17.82
C ILE A 84 -9.88 0.75 18.49
N ALA A 85 -9.57 -0.45 18.95
CA ALA A 85 -10.58 -1.32 19.56
C ALA A 85 -11.20 -0.73 20.86
N PRO A 86 -10.44 -0.16 21.82
CA PRO A 86 -11.01 0.53 22.97
C PRO A 86 -11.93 1.69 22.61
N ARG A 87 -11.52 2.57 21.69
CA ARG A 87 -12.33 3.72 21.25
C ARG A 87 -13.61 3.30 20.52
N MET A 88 -13.55 2.24 19.73
CA MET A 88 -14.74 1.67 19.09
C MET A 88 -15.71 1.10 20.13
N ALA A 89 -15.21 0.40 21.15
CA ALA A 89 -16.03 -0.12 22.23
C ALA A 89 -16.71 1.02 23.03
N GLU A 90 -16.00 2.12 23.29
CA GLU A 90 -16.55 3.32 23.95
C GLU A 90 -17.68 3.94 23.11
N LEU A 91 -17.46 4.15 21.79
CA LEU A 91 -18.48 4.71 20.90
C LEU A 91 -19.73 3.82 20.85
N LEU A 92 -19.56 2.50 20.67
CA LEU A 92 -20.68 1.56 20.60
C LEU A 92 -21.44 1.44 21.93
N GLY A 93 -20.75 1.60 23.06
CA GLY A 93 -21.34 1.54 24.38
C GLY A 93 -22.06 2.83 24.81
N SER A 94 -21.54 3.99 24.42
CA SER A 94 -22.08 5.30 24.79
C SER A 94 -23.08 5.86 23.77
N GLY A 95 -22.97 5.48 22.49
CA GLY A 95 -23.67 6.15 21.39
C GLY A 95 -23.16 7.57 21.12
N GLU A 96 -21.93 7.90 21.54
CA GLU A 96 -21.33 9.22 21.37
C GLU A 96 -20.04 9.15 20.54
N LEU A 97 -19.91 10.01 19.55
CA LEU A 97 -18.68 10.23 18.76
C LEU A 97 -18.00 11.51 19.26
N ILE A 98 -16.69 11.44 19.51
CA ILE A 98 -15.88 12.63 19.78
C ILE A 98 -15.34 13.17 18.46
N LEU A 99 -16.16 13.99 17.77
CA LEU A 99 -15.82 14.57 16.47
C LEU A 99 -14.58 15.48 16.60
N ALA A 100 -13.61 15.30 15.71
CA ALA A 100 -12.36 16.05 15.69
C ALA A 100 -11.49 15.93 16.97
N GLY A 101 -11.80 15.03 17.88
CA GLY A 101 -11.20 14.95 19.22
C GLY A 101 -11.67 16.04 20.19
N GLU A 102 -12.68 16.85 19.82
CA GLU A 102 -13.07 18.07 20.55
C GLU A 102 -14.55 18.08 20.93
N ARG A 103 -15.44 17.66 20.01
CA ARG A 103 -16.88 17.82 20.18
C ARG A 103 -17.58 16.46 20.31
N ARG A 104 -18.32 16.26 21.41
CA ARG A 104 -19.21 15.11 21.59
C ARG A 104 -20.49 15.35 20.80
N ILE A 105 -20.85 14.38 19.96
CA ILE A 105 -22.11 14.34 19.20
C ILE A 105 -22.74 12.96 19.33
N ALA A 106 -24.06 12.87 19.18
CA ALA A 106 -24.75 11.59 19.13
C ALA A 106 -24.37 10.83 17.84
N PHE A 107 -24.14 9.52 17.96
CA PHE A 107 -23.85 8.64 16.82
C PHE A 107 -24.58 7.33 16.97
N ASP A 108 -25.62 7.14 16.17
CA ASP A 108 -26.36 5.89 16.09
C ASP A 108 -25.78 5.03 14.96
N TRP A 109 -25.21 3.88 15.31
CA TRP A 109 -24.49 3.02 14.34
C TRP A 109 -25.35 2.59 13.16
N VAL A 110 -26.64 2.29 13.38
CA VAL A 110 -27.54 1.81 12.33
C VAL A 110 -27.98 2.93 11.41
N ARG A 111 -28.24 4.11 11.98
CA ARG A 111 -28.71 5.28 11.25
C ARG A 111 -27.55 6.00 10.53
N ASP A 112 -26.41 6.18 11.22
CA ASP A 112 -25.35 7.11 10.81
C ASP A 112 -24.17 6.42 10.09
N MET A 113 -24.07 5.06 10.13
CA MET A 113 -23.11 4.28 9.32
C MET A 113 -23.86 3.43 8.31
N ARG A 114 -23.99 3.93 7.09
CA ARG A 114 -24.78 3.28 6.03
C ARG A 114 -23.90 2.58 5.02
N LEU A 115 -24.18 1.29 4.80
CA LEU A 115 -23.54 0.44 3.81
C LEU A 115 -24.48 0.33 2.59
N LEU A 116 -24.07 0.85 1.43
CA LEU A 116 -24.86 0.94 0.21
C LEU A 116 -24.20 0.11 -0.89
N GLU A 117 -24.96 -0.75 -1.56
CA GLU A 117 -24.42 -1.66 -2.59
C GLU A 117 -24.13 -0.96 -3.92
N GLU A 118 -24.73 0.20 -4.15
CA GLU A 118 -24.57 0.97 -5.39
C GLU A 118 -23.16 1.50 -5.55
N ASN A 119 -22.67 1.52 -6.79
CA ASN A 119 -21.39 2.16 -7.13
C ASN A 119 -21.64 3.61 -7.55
N LEU A 120 -20.76 4.52 -7.11
CA LEU A 120 -20.72 5.85 -7.69
C LEU A 120 -19.92 5.86 -9.00
N PRO A 121 -20.24 6.79 -9.95
CA PRO A 121 -19.72 6.72 -11.32
C PRO A 121 -18.20 6.80 -11.44
N TYR A 122 -17.53 7.53 -10.53
CA TYR A 122 -16.09 7.80 -10.67
C TYR A 122 -15.23 6.60 -10.24
N HIS A 123 -15.54 5.97 -9.09
CA HIS A 123 -14.75 4.86 -8.56
C HIS A 123 -15.58 3.99 -7.61
N PRO A 124 -15.40 2.64 -7.59
CA PRO A 124 -16.17 1.75 -6.70
C PRO A 124 -15.87 1.94 -5.20
N ASN A 125 -14.70 2.50 -4.84
CA ASN A 125 -14.36 2.78 -3.45
C ASN A 125 -14.75 4.22 -3.09
N ALA A 126 -16.06 4.49 -2.96
CA ALA A 126 -16.60 5.79 -2.66
C ALA A 126 -17.18 5.87 -1.26
N MET A 127 -17.11 7.06 -0.64
CA MET A 127 -17.76 7.38 0.63
C MET A 127 -18.24 8.83 0.65
N SER A 128 -19.43 9.07 1.20
CA SER A 128 -19.94 10.42 1.45
C SER A 128 -20.05 10.66 2.95
N LEU A 129 -19.64 11.85 3.37
CA LEU A 129 -19.68 12.32 4.75
C LEU A 129 -20.57 13.56 4.79
N ILE A 130 -21.54 13.58 5.71
CA ILE A 130 -22.55 14.64 5.79
C ILE A 130 -22.65 15.10 7.24
N ALA A 131 -22.47 16.40 7.48
CA ALA A 131 -22.59 17.02 8.79
C ALA A 131 -23.89 17.81 8.91
N TYR A 132 -24.59 17.67 10.02
CA TYR A 132 -25.90 18.27 10.29
C TYR A 132 -25.92 19.14 11.54
N GLU A 133 -26.82 20.14 11.52
CA GLU A 133 -27.33 20.88 12.70
C GLU A 133 -28.86 20.66 12.75
N GLY A 134 -29.32 19.86 13.69
CA GLY A 134 -30.70 19.33 13.65
C GLY A 134 -30.93 18.50 12.37
N ASP A 135 -31.95 18.91 11.58
CA ASP A 135 -32.25 18.29 10.29
C ASP A 135 -31.59 19.00 9.10
N ALA A 136 -30.88 20.12 9.34
CA ALA A 136 -30.25 20.90 8.29
C ALA A 136 -28.86 20.35 7.97
N GLU A 137 -28.63 20.03 6.69
CA GLU A 137 -27.29 19.72 6.18
C GLU A 137 -26.44 21.00 6.17
N LEU A 138 -25.34 20.98 6.91
CA LEU A 138 -24.37 22.08 6.95
C LEU A 138 -23.25 21.94 5.93
N TYR A 139 -22.78 20.71 5.75
CA TYR A 139 -21.69 20.40 4.83
C TYR A 139 -21.74 18.93 4.45
N ALA A 140 -21.56 18.66 3.17
CA ALA A 140 -21.41 17.31 2.64
C ALA A 140 -20.25 17.28 1.64
N ASP A 141 -19.52 16.17 1.62
CA ASP A 141 -18.53 15.89 0.60
C ASP A 141 -18.42 14.40 0.32
N THR A 142 -17.97 14.07 -0.90
CA THR A 142 -17.79 12.70 -1.35
C THR A 142 -16.33 12.49 -1.71
N TYR A 143 -15.76 11.42 -1.17
CA TYR A 143 -14.38 11.02 -1.34
C TYR A 143 -14.28 9.66 -2.02
N TYR A 144 -13.22 9.49 -2.81
CA TYR A 144 -12.89 8.27 -3.51
C TYR A 144 -11.51 7.78 -3.10
N SER A 145 -11.42 6.56 -2.60
CA SER A 145 -10.16 5.91 -2.22
C SER A 145 -9.62 5.10 -3.39
N ILE A 146 -8.66 5.67 -4.13
CA ILE A 146 -8.17 5.15 -5.41
C ILE A 146 -6.94 4.25 -5.30
N GLY A 147 -6.75 3.57 -4.16
CA GLY A 147 -5.61 2.69 -3.88
C GLY A 147 -4.36 3.44 -3.38
N GLY A 148 -3.41 2.71 -2.78
CA GLY A 148 -2.16 3.28 -2.25
C GLY A 148 -2.34 4.38 -1.20
N GLY A 149 -3.52 4.48 -0.55
CA GLY A 149 -3.85 5.56 0.39
C GLY A 149 -4.05 6.93 -0.27
N PHE A 150 -4.26 6.97 -1.59
CA PHE A 150 -4.68 8.18 -2.30
C PHE A 150 -6.18 8.39 -2.15
N VAL A 151 -6.56 9.64 -1.94
CA VAL A 151 -7.95 10.08 -1.80
C VAL A 151 -8.19 11.25 -2.74
N VAL A 152 -9.32 11.24 -3.41
CA VAL A 152 -9.81 12.28 -4.32
C VAL A 152 -11.17 12.72 -3.81
N ASP A 153 -11.43 14.02 -3.72
CA ASP A 153 -12.74 14.57 -3.41
C ASP A 153 -13.65 14.69 -4.64
N ALA A 154 -14.91 15.10 -4.44
CA ALA A 154 -15.88 15.21 -5.52
C ALA A 154 -15.49 16.26 -6.57
N GLU A 155 -14.85 17.36 -6.18
CA GLU A 155 -14.43 18.44 -7.08
C GLU A 155 -13.28 17.96 -7.97
N GLN A 156 -12.27 17.33 -7.40
CA GLN A 156 -11.14 16.73 -8.10
C GLN A 156 -11.61 15.63 -9.06
N ALA A 157 -12.55 14.78 -8.62
CA ALA A 157 -13.14 13.74 -9.45
C ALA A 157 -13.89 14.32 -10.66
N ALA A 158 -14.68 15.38 -10.46
CA ALA A 158 -15.42 16.07 -11.52
C ALA A 158 -14.49 16.78 -12.51
N ALA A 159 -13.38 17.32 -12.04
CA ALA A 159 -12.37 17.96 -12.89
C ALA A 159 -11.61 16.96 -13.77
N GLY A 160 -11.77 15.64 -13.54
CA GLY A 160 -11.00 14.60 -14.23
C GLY A 160 -9.50 14.68 -13.89
N SER A 161 -9.17 15.46 -12.90
CA SER A 161 -7.83 15.66 -12.36
C SER A 161 -7.73 14.93 -11.03
N LEU A 162 -6.98 13.86 -11.00
CA LEU A 162 -6.20 13.56 -9.80
C LEU A 162 -5.46 14.85 -9.49
N ASP A 163 -5.51 15.32 -8.24
CA ASP A 163 -4.87 16.57 -7.81
C ASP A 163 -3.53 16.71 -8.53
N GLN A 164 -3.53 17.55 -9.58
CA GLN A 164 -2.35 17.70 -10.39
C GLN A 164 -1.44 18.60 -9.56
N ASP A 165 -0.57 17.98 -8.79
CA ASP A 165 0.60 18.70 -8.35
C ASP A 165 1.23 19.30 -9.62
N ALA A 166 1.00 20.61 -9.79
CA ALA A 166 1.45 21.38 -10.93
C ALA A 166 2.98 21.58 -10.89
N THR A 167 3.66 20.93 -9.95
CA THR A 167 5.12 20.95 -9.80
C THR A 167 5.77 20.44 -11.08
N ARG A 168 6.56 21.30 -11.71
CA ARG A 168 7.35 20.93 -12.87
C ARG A 168 8.62 20.25 -12.38
N LEU A 169 8.76 18.98 -12.70
CA LEU A 169 9.94 18.19 -12.36
C LEU A 169 11.09 18.51 -13.31
N PRO A 170 12.34 18.59 -12.84
CA PRO A 170 13.51 18.78 -13.70
C PRO A 170 13.72 17.61 -14.66
N TYR A 171 13.34 16.41 -14.25
CA TYR A 171 13.45 15.18 -15.04
C TYR A 171 12.09 14.45 -15.02
N ASP A 172 11.06 15.06 -15.64
CA ASP A 172 9.76 14.41 -15.77
C ASP A 172 9.83 13.28 -16.81
N PHE A 173 9.18 12.15 -16.50
CA PHE A 173 9.09 10.99 -17.35
C PHE A 173 7.72 10.33 -17.24
N ASN A 174 7.23 9.82 -18.36
CA ASN A 174 5.95 9.11 -18.44
C ASN A 174 6.12 7.66 -18.94
N SER A 175 7.34 7.27 -19.31
CA SER A 175 7.68 5.92 -19.72
C SER A 175 9.06 5.51 -19.20
N ALA A 176 9.33 4.22 -19.16
CA ALA A 176 10.65 3.68 -18.83
C ALA A 176 11.67 4.09 -19.91
N ALA A 177 11.25 4.13 -21.16
CA ALA A 177 12.09 4.61 -22.26
C ALA A 177 12.55 6.07 -22.05
N GLU A 178 11.65 6.96 -21.61
CA GLU A 178 11.99 8.36 -21.28
C GLU A 178 12.91 8.43 -20.05
N LEU A 179 12.66 7.63 -19.00
CA LEU A 179 13.52 7.55 -17.83
C LEU A 179 14.95 7.15 -18.21
N LEU A 180 15.11 6.09 -19.01
CA LEU A 180 16.42 5.64 -19.51
C LEU A 180 17.10 6.70 -20.38
N GLN A 181 16.35 7.39 -21.24
CA GLN A 181 16.88 8.47 -22.06
C GLN A 181 17.42 9.63 -21.21
N LEU A 182 16.70 10.00 -20.14
CA LEU A 182 17.14 11.04 -19.20
C LEU A 182 18.40 10.59 -18.44
N CYS A 183 18.43 9.35 -17.92
CA CYS A 183 19.60 8.79 -17.26
C CYS A 183 20.85 8.84 -18.16
N ARG A 184 20.74 8.40 -19.42
CA ARG A 184 21.85 8.43 -20.41
C ARG A 184 22.28 9.86 -20.70
N ARG A 185 21.33 10.77 -21.01
CA ARG A 185 21.62 12.16 -21.38
C ARG A 185 22.37 12.91 -20.30
N HIS A 186 22.01 12.68 -19.04
CA HIS A 186 22.56 13.40 -17.89
C HIS A 186 23.61 12.60 -17.12
N ASN A 187 23.92 11.38 -17.56
CA ASN A 187 24.84 10.45 -16.88
C ASN A 187 24.46 10.25 -15.40
N LEU A 188 23.17 9.99 -15.14
CA LEU A 188 22.62 9.79 -13.81
C LEU A 188 22.17 8.34 -13.63
N ARG A 189 22.31 7.84 -12.41
CA ARG A 189 21.62 6.64 -11.93
C ARG A 189 20.13 6.95 -11.74
N VAL A 190 19.29 5.91 -11.68
CA VAL A 190 17.84 6.09 -11.44
C VAL A 190 17.57 6.78 -10.11
N SER A 191 18.25 6.37 -9.04
CA SER A 191 18.14 7.00 -7.73
C SER A 191 18.53 8.48 -7.72
N GLN A 192 19.60 8.85 -8.46
CA GLN A 192 20.06 10.23 -8.53
C GLN A 192 19.08 11.13 -9.29
N LEU A 193 18.50 10.63 -10.37
CA LEU A 193 17.45 11.32 -11.13
C LEU A 193 16.24 11.57 -10.25
N MET A 194 15.79 10.55 -9.52
CA MET A 194 14.66 10.66 -8.60
C MET A 194 14.93 11.63 -7.44
N LEU A 195 16.14 11.62 -6.87
CA LEU A 195 16.52 12.58 -5.83
C LEU A 195 16.47 14.02 -6.35
N ALA A 196 16.91 14.24 -7.59
CA ALA A 196 16.83 15.55 -8.21
C ALA A 196 15.37 16.03 -8.41
N ASN A 197 14.45 15.11 -8.72
CA ASN A 197 13.03 15.41 -8.77
C ASN A 197 12.45 15.75 -7.37
N GLU A 198 12.84 15.02 -6.33
CA GLU A 198 12.37 15.28 -4.95
C GLU A 198 12.75 16.68 -4.44
N ARG A 199 13.82 17.28 -4.94
CA ARG A 199 14.23 18.66 -4.59
C ARG A 199 13.18 19.73 -4.90
N MET A 200 12.19 19.41 -5.72
CA MET A 200 11.08 20.32 -6.00
C MET A 200 10.13 20.50 -4.82
N TRP A 201 10.12 19.54 -3.88
CA TRP A 201 9.24 19.59 -2.70
C TRP A 201 10.00 19.78 -1.39
N ARG A 202 11.27 19.29 -1.32
CA ARG A 202 12.03 19.27 -0.06
C ARG A 202 13.54 19.18 -0.32
N SER A 203 14.33 19.47 0.70
CA SER A 203 15.79 19.33 0.63
C SER A 203 16.22 17.86 0.56
N ASP A 204 17.48 17.62 0.12
CA ASP A 204 18.07 16.27 0.14
C ASP A 204 18.12 15.71 1.57
N THR A 205 18.36 16.55 2.57
CA THR A 205 18.37 16.16 3.98
C THR A 205 16.99 15.71 4.43
N ASP A 206 15.93 16.49 4.14
CA ASP A 206 14.57 16.14 4.49
C ASP A 206 14.10 14.87 3.76
N THR A 207 14.51 14.70 2.49
CA THR A 207 14.24 13.49 1.72
C THR A 207 14.88 12.28 2.37
N ARG A 208 16.17 12.37 2.71
CA ARG A 208 16.90 11.31 3.39
C ARG A 208 16.26 10.94 4.74
N GLU A 209 16.03 11.93 5.59
CA GLU A 209 15.42 11.73 6.91
C GLU A 209 14.01 11.11 6.80
N GLY A 210 13.23 11.56 5.83
CA GLY A 210 11.90 11.01 5.54
C GLY A 210 11.97 9.53 5.12
N LEU A 211 12.87 9.16 4.22
CA LEU A 211 13.06 7.78 3.78
C LEU A 211 13.61 6.90 4.92
N MET A 212 14.51 7.40 5.72
CA MET A 212 15.00 6.69 6.92
C MET A 212 13.90 6.51 7.98
N ARG A 213 12.96 7.45 8.10
CA ARG A 213 11.77 7.28 8.96
C ARG A 213 10.86 6.17 8.43
N ILE A 214 10.67 6.09 7.11
CA ILE A 214 9.92 5.00 6.48
C ILE A 214 10.62 3.66 6.72
N TRP A 215 11.93 3.59 6.54
CA TRP A 215 12.71 2.38 6.80
C TRP A 215 12.58 1.92 8.26
N ARG A 216 12.69 2.82 9.23
CA ARG A 216 12.48 2.47 10.64
C ARG A 216 11.09 1.91 10.91
N ALA A 217 10.05 2.51 10.30
CA ALA A 217 8.69 1.98 10.42
C ALA A 217 8.54 0.57 9.81
N MET A 218 9.24 0.26 8.71
CA MET A 218 9.30 -1.09 8.15
C MET A 218 10.02 -2.07 9.07
N GLN A 219 11.13 -1.65 9.68
CA GLN A 219 11.88 -2.45 10.67
C GLN A 219 11.02 -2.75 11.90
N ASP A 220 10.31 -1.74 12.42
CA ASP A 220 9.42 -1.91 13.57
C ASP A 220 8.29 -2.88 13.25
N CYS A 221 7.69 -2.77 12.04
CA CYS A 221 6.66 -3.70 11.58
C CYS A 221 7.19 -5.15 11.54
N VAL A 222 8.36 -5.37 10.94
CA VAL A 222 9.01 -6.69 10.94
C VAL A 222 9.26 -7.18 12.36
N ASN A 223 9.86 -6.35 13.22
CA ASN A 223 10.18 -6.72 14.59
C ASN A 223 8.95 -7.07 15.43
N ASN A 224 7.82 -6.41 15.19
CA ASN A 224 6.55 -6.74 15.83
C ASN A 224 6.02 -8.08 15.33
N GLY A 225 6.00 -8.30 14.02
CA GLY A 225 5.54 -9.55 13.41
C GLY A 225 6.38 -10.76 13.82
N LEU A 226 7.69 -10.59 14.03
CA LEU A 226 8.59 -11.64 14.52
C LEU A 226 8.31 -12.07 15.96
N LYS A 227 7.55 -11.30 16.73
CA LYS A 227 7.20 -11.57 18.13
C LYS A 227 5.74 -11.94 18.31
N ALA A 228 4.87 -11.50 17.41
CA ALA A 228 3.43 -11.65 17.56
C ALA A 228 2.97 -13.08 17.23
N GLU A 229 2.18 -13.66 18.11
CA GLU A 229 1.60 -14.99 18.00
C GLU A 229 0.07 -14.94 18.02
N GLY A 230 -0.57 -16.09 17.81
CA GLY A 230 -2.02 -16.26 17.88
C GLY A 230 -2.69 -16.31 16.51
N ILE A 231 -3.97 -16.00 16.49
CA ILE A 231 -4.84 -16.08 15.31
C ILE A 231 -5.08 -14.68 14.75
N LEU A 232 -5.02 -14.54 13.43
CA LEU A 232 -5.36 -13.30 12.74
C LEU A 232 -6.86 -13.00 12.86
N PRO A 233 -7.25 -11.71 12.95
CA PRO A 233 -8.66 -11.34 13.08
C PRO A 233 -9.45 -11.62 11.80
N GLY A 234 -10.79 -11.67 11.88
CA GLY A 234 -11.68 -11.78 10.72
C GLY A 234 -12.33 -13.16 10.51
N GLY A 235 -12.08 -14.13 11.40
CA GLY A 235 -12.84 -15.39 11.44
C GLY A 235 -12.31 -16.55 10.59
N LEU A 236 -11.27 -16.34 9.76
CA LEU A 236 -10.65 -17.42 8.98
C LEU A 236 -9.76 -18.36 9.81
N ASN A 237 -9.54 -18.05 11.08
CA ASN A 237 -8.69 -18.82 11.99
C ASN A 237 -7.24 -19.03 11.49
N VAL A 238 -6.71 -18.12 10.70
CA VAL A 238 -5.35 -18.17 10.18
C VAL A 238 -4.36 -17.96 11.33
N GLN A 239 -3.51 -18.94 11.59
CA GLN A 239 -2.46 -18.85 12.62
C GLN A 239 -1.32 -17.97 12.13
N ARG A 240 -0.81 -17.08 12.99
CA ARG A 240 0.45 -16.38 12.76
C ARG A 240 1.60 -17.38 12.72
N ARG A 241 2.49 -17.24 11.75
CA ARG A 241 3.59 -18.18 11.49
C ARG A 241 4.97 -17.59 11.69
N ALA A 242 5.07 -16.24 11.57
CA ALA A 242 6.36 -15.54 11.54
C ALA A 242 7.16 -15.75 12.82
N ALA A 243 6.56 -15.62 14.01
CA ALA A 243 7.27 -15.80 15.28
C ALA A 243 7.85 -17.21 15.45
N ARG A 244 7.08 -18.25 15.08
CA ARG A 244 7.55 -19.66 15.12
C ARG A 244 8.66 -19.89 14.10
N LEU A 245 8.49 -19.41 12.86
CA LEU A 245 9.52 -19.55 11.82
C LEU A 245 10.81 -18.84 12.24
N HIS A 246 10.72 -17.65 12.85
CA HIS A 246 11.87 -16.92 13.36
C HIS A 246 12.67 -17.74 14.40
N ARG A 247 11.97 -18.32 15.39
CA ARG A 247 12.63 -19.20 16.37
C ARG A 247 13.33 -20.38 15.70
N ASN A 248 12.64 -21.06 14.80
CA ASN A 248 13.20 -22.19 14.07
C ASN A 248 14.48 -21.79 13.30
N LEU A 249 14.48 -20.64 12.62
CA LEU A 249 15.66 -20.16 11.87
C LEU A 249 16.85 -19.80 12.78
N LEU A 250 16.58 -19.36 14.00
CA LEU A 250 17.64 -19.08 14.98
C LEU A 250 18.22 -20.38 15.60
N GLU A 251 17.43 -21.44 15.69
CA GLU A 251 17.81 -22.74 16.25
C GLU A 251 18.51 -23.66 15.24
N ILE A 252 18.44 -23.36 13.93
CA ILE A 252 19.11 -24.14 12.89
C ILE A 252 20.62 -24.09 13.13
N GLY A 253 21.19 -25.22 13.56
CA GLY A 253 22.64 -25.42 13.68
C GLY A 253 23.31 -25.33 12.30
N LYS A 254 24.54 -25.91 12.15
CA LYS A 254 25.24 -25.88 10.84
C LYS A 254 24.35 -26.53 9.77
N PRO A 255 23.79 -25.73 8.83
CA PRO A 255 22.90 -26.27 7.79
C PRO A 255 23.69 -27.22 6.88
N ASN A 256 23.04 -28.23 6.34
CA ASN A 256 23.61 -29.00 5.22
C ASN A 256 23.68 -28.10 3.96
N VAL A 257 24.31 -28.56 2.89
CA VAL A 257 24.53 -27.76 1.66
C VAL A 257 23.22 -27.20 1.11
N ILE A 258 22.14 -27.99 1.10
CA ILE A 258 20.82 -27.55 0.62
C ILE A 258 20.24 -26.48 1.57
N GLY A 259 20.30 -26.71 2.87
CA GLY A 259 19.81 -25.76 3.86
C GLY A 259 20.58 -24.42 3.84
N SER A 260 21.91 -24.43 3.62
CA SER A 260 22.70 -23.20 3.49
C SER A 260 22.34 -22.42 2.23
N THR A 261 22.05 -23.10 1.13
CA THR A 261 21.65 -22.44 -0.14
C THR A 261 20.28 -21.77 -0.02
N LEU A 262 19.34 -22.39 0.69
CA LEU A 262 17.97 -21.87 0.84
C LEU A 262 17.82 -20.90 2.03
N SER A 263 18.78 -20.84 2.94
CA SER A 263 18.68 -20.06 4.18
C SER A 263 18.35 -18.58 3.96
N ALA A 264 18.94 -17.95 2.96
CA ALA A 264 18.62 -16.57 2.63
C ALA A 264 17.15 -16.39 2.18
N MET A 265 16.61 -17.34 1.41
CA MET A 265 15.20 -17.33 1.00
C MET A 265 14.25 -17.50 2.18
N GLU A 266 14.61 -18.31 3.17
CA GLU A 266 13.79 -18.51 4.37
C GLU A 266 13.71 -17.20 5.19
N TRP A 267 14.78 -16.42 5.27
CA TRP A 267 14.75 -15.09 5.88
C TRP A 267 13.89 -14.10 5.08
N VAL A 268 13.96 -14.11 3.75
CA VAL A 268 13.09 -13.27 2.90
C VAL A 268 11.62 -13.60 3.12
N ASN A 269 11.27 -14.89 3.10
CA ASN A 269 9.91 -15.34 3.39
C ASN A 269 9.47 -14.90 4.79
N LEU A 270 10.32 -15.06 5.80
CA LEU A 270 10.05 -14.65 7.18
C LEU A 270 9.72 -13.17 7.28
N TYR A 271 10.51 -12.29 6.66
CA TYR A 271 10.26 -10.85 6.69
C TYR A 271 8.94 -10.48 6.01
N ALA A 272 8.65 -11.07 4.85
CA ALA A 272 7.40 -10.83 4.15
C ALA A 272 6.18 -11.33 4.97
N LEU A 273 6.26 -12.50 5.57
CA LEU A 273 5.24 -13.05 6.47
C LEU A 273 5.01 -12.13 7.68
N ALA A 274 6.08 -11.69 8.34
CA ALA A 274 6.02 -10.81 9.51
C ALA A 274 5.25 -9.52 9.22
N VAL A 275 5.59 -8.85 8.10
CA VAL A 275 4.91 -7.61 7.69
C VAL A 275 3.44 -7.88 7.37
N ASN A 276 3.14 -8.95 6.61
CA ASN A 276 1.76 -9.20 6.19
C ASN A 276 0.86 -9.67 7.34
N GLU A 277 1.39 -10.40 8.31
CA GLU A 277 0.66 -10.77 9.51
C GLU A 277 0.38 -9.54 10.39
N GLU A 278 1.32 -8.60 10.52
CA GLU A 278 1.08 -7.30 11.15
C GLU A 278 0.05 -6.46 10.39
N ASN A 279 0.16 -6.40 9.07
CA ASN A 279 -0.84 -5.74 8.23
C ASN A 279 -2.24 -6.34 8.44
N ALA A 280 -2.38 -7.65 8.37
CA ALA A 280 -3.66 -8.35 8.55
C ALA A 280 -4.26 -8.14 9.95
N ALA A 281 -3.43 -7.93 10.95
CA ALA A 281 -3.85 -7.65 12.33
C ALA A 281 -4.21 -6.17 12.58
N GLY A 282 -4.09 -5.30 11.58
CA GLY A 282 -4.36 -3.87 11.72
C GLY A 282 -3.21 -3.09 12.36
N GLY A 283 -2.01 -3.68 12.43
CA GLY A 283 -0.81 -3.05 12.99
C GLY A 283 -0.28 -1.90 12.14
N ARG A 284 0.70 -1.17 12.70
CA ARG A 284 1.42 -0.12 11.97
C ARG A 284 2.34 -0.74 10.92
N MET A 285 2.26 -0.22 9.71
CA MET A 285 3.04 -0.70 8.59
C MET A 285 3.28 0.41 7.55
N VAL A 286 4.02 0.12 6.50
CA VAL A 286 4.24 1.03 5.37
C VAL A 286 3.56 0.49 4.14
N THR A 287 2.68 1.28 3.54
CA THR A 287 2.13 1.03 2.20
C THR A 287 3.26 1.04 1.17
N ALA A 288 3.42 -0.03 0.33
CA ALA A 288 4.55 -0.16 -0.60
C ALA A 288 4.23 -1.05 -1.83
N PRO A 289 3.57 -0.56 -2.90
CA PRO A 289 2.81 0.68 -3.02
C PRO A 289 1.40 0.57 -2.44
N THR A 290 0.96 -0.63 -2.02
CA THR A 290 -0.32 -0.91 -1.36
C THR A 290 -0.09 -1.72 -0.08
N ASN A 291 -1.12 -1.82 0.77
CA ASN A 291 -1.05 -2.66 1.96
C ASN A 291 -1.05 -4.15 1.60
N GLY A 292 -1.81 -4.54 0.56
CA GLY A 292 -1.86 -5.94 0.10
C GLY A 292 -0.50 -6.49 -0.35
N ALA A 293 0.41 -5.60 -0.76
CA ALA A 293 1.76 -5.95 -1.22
C ALA A 293 2.89 -5.44 -0.29
N ALA A 294 2.55 -5.00 0.91
CA ALA A 294 3.44 -4.28 1.80
C ALA A 294 4.64 -5.08 2.32
N GLY A 295 4.59 -6.41 2.24
CA GLY A 295 5.68 -7.29 2.70
C GLY A 295 6.85 -7.37 1.73
N ILE A 296 6.66 -7.07 0.43
CA ILE A 296 7.65 -7.35 -0.61
C ILE A 296 8.86 -6.44 -0.49
N VAL A 297 8.66 -5.13 -0.56
CA VAL A 297 9.73 -4.13 -0.51
C VAL A 297 10.56 -4.25 0.78
N PRO A 298 9.96 -4.27 1.99
CA PRO A 298 10.75 -4.40 3.21
C PRO A 298 11.47 -5.76 3.31
N ALA A 299 10.89 -6.86 2.81
CA ALA A 299 11.58 -8.15 2.85
C ALA A 299 12.86 -8.15 2.00
N VAL A 300 12.80 -7.57 0.80
CA VAL A 300 13.96 -7.47 -0.09
C VAL A 300 15.01 -6.50 0.49
N LEU A 301 14.59 -5.38 1.05
CA LEU A 301 15.53 -4.43 1.68
C LEU A 301 16.17 -5.00 2.95
N HIS A 302 15.42 -5.74 3.81
CA HIS A 302 16.01 -6.46 4.94
C HIS A 302 17.00 -7.53 4.49
N TYR A 303 16.68 -8.26 3.39
CA TYR A 303 17.61 -9.21 2.80
C TYR A 303 18.92 -8.53 2.42
N TYR A 304 18.88 -7.41 1.69
CA TYR A 304 20.07 -6.66 1.29
C TYR A 304 20.87 -6.20 2.51
N MET A 305 20.22 -5.54 3.47
CA MET A 305 20.87 -5.00 4.67
C MET A 305 21.45 -6.08 5.59
N ARG A 306 20.88 -7.29 5.56
CA ARG A 306 21.36 -8.41 6.39
C ARG A 306 22.54 -9.17 5.77
N PHE A 307 22.49 -9.39 4.46
CA PHE A 307 23.42 -10.29 3.77
C PHE A 307 24.53 -9.55 3.00
N ASN A 308 24.45 -8.25 2.86
CA ASN A 308 25.53 -7.42 2.34
C ASN A 308 26.26 -6.73 3.49
N PRO A 309 27.53 -7.10 3.77
CA PRO A 309 28.30 -6.51 4.87
C PRO A 309 28.66 -5.03 4.63
N ASP A 310 28.64 -4.57 3.38
CA ASP A 310 28.96 -3.20 2.99
C ASP A 310 27.73 -2.31 2.88
N ALA A 311 26.54 -2.82 3.24
CA ALA A 311 25.27 -2.09 3.16
C ALA A 311 25.26 -0.86 4.07
N SER A 312 24.77 0.25 3.55
CA SER A 312 24.77 1.56 4.20
C SER A 312 23.37 2.20 4.22
N GLU A 313 23.19 3.26 5.02
CA GLU A 313 21.98 4.08 4.99
C GLU A 313 21.77 4.76 3.62
N GLN A 314 22.83 5.03 2.87
CA GLN A 314 22.70 5.60 1.53
C GLN A 314 22.04 4.61 0.58
N ASP A 315 22.37 3.32 0.71
CA ASP A 315 21.73 2.29 -0.11
C ASP A 315 20.23 2.18 0.18
N VAL A 316 19.81 2.38 1.42
CA VAL A 316 18.37 2.43 1.77
C VAL A 316 17.69 3.56 1.00
N VAL A 317 18.29 4.75 0.94
CA VAL A 317 17.78 5.91 0.21
C VAL A 317 17.72 5.61 -1.29
N ASP A 318 18.82 5.12 -1.87
CA ASP A 318 18.92 4.80 -3.30
C ASP A 318 17.93 3.71 -3.70
N PHE A 319 17.75 2.70 -2.86
CA PHE A 319 16.76 1.64 -3.05
C PHE A 319 15.33 2.21 -3.16
N PHE A 320 14.92 3.04 -2.20
CA PHE A 320 13.57 3.64 -2.21
C PHE A 320 13.35 4.54 -3.43
N LEU A 321 14.34 5.33 -3.79
CA LEU A 321 14.24 6.23 -4.94
C LEU A 321 14.11 5.45 -6.25
N ALA A 322 14.92 4.42 -6.48
CA ALA A 322 14.82 3.59 -7.67
C ALA A 322 13.50 2.78 -7.71
N ALA A 323 13.09 2.21 -6.58
CA ALA A 323 11.82 1.52 -6.46
C ALA A 323 10.64 2.46 -6.77
N ALA A 324 10.69 3.71 -6.30
CA ALA A 324 9.64 4.71 -6.55
C ALA A 324 9.51 5.04 -8.04
N ALA A 325 10.61 5.13 -8.80
CA ALA A 325 10.55 5.38 -10.25
C ALA A 325 9.66 4.36 -10.97
N VAL A 326 9.81 3.08 -10.63
CA VAL A 326 8.99 2.00 -11.19
C VAL A 326 7.54 2.07 -10.72
N GLY A 327 7.31 2.33 -9.43
CA GLY A 327 5.96 2.49 -8.88
C GLY A 327 5.19 3.65 -9.51
N ILE A 328 5.88 4.76 -9.82
CA ILE A 328 5.32 5.91 -10.55
C ILE A 328 4.87 5.49 -11.95
N LEU A 329 5.70 4.73 -12.67
CA LEU A 329 5.36 4.25 -14.02
C LEU A 329 4.15 3.31 -14.00
N CYS A 330 4.10 2.36 -13.05
CA CYS A 330 2.95 1.48 -12.87
C CYS A 330 1.66 2.28 -12.57
N LYS A 331 1.74 3.26 -11.67
CA LYS A 331 0.60 4.11 -11.31
C LYS A 331 0.13 5.00 -12.45
N LYS A 332 1.06 5.62 -13.21
CA LYS A 332 0.73 6.52 -14.33
C LYS A 332 0.12 5.78 -15.52
N ASN A 333 0.63 4.59 -15.86
CA ASN A 333 0.37 3.93 -17.14
C ASN A 333 -0.56 2.70 -17.03
N ALA A 334 -0.84 2.24 -15.82
CA ALA A 334 -1.80 1.18 -15.52
C ALA A 334 -2.56 1.52 -14.24
N SER A 335 -2.39 0.72 -13.20
CA SER A 335 -2.89 0.97 -11.85
C SER A 335 -2.08 0.17 -10.83
N ILE A 336 -2.05 0.66 -9.59
CA ILE A 336 -1.53 -0.06 -8.43
C ILE A 336 -2.67 -0.61 -7.54
N SER A 337 -3.92 -0.58 -8.00
CA SER A 337 -5.10 -0.99 -7.23
C SER A 337 -5.55 -2.40 -7.62
N GLY A 338 -5.72 -3.28 -6.64
CA GLY A 338 -6.29 -4.62 -6.83
C GLY A 338 -7.74 -4.59 -7.33
N ALA A 339 -8.50 -3.55 -6.98
CA ALA A 339 -9.86 -3.34 -7.43
C ALA A 339 -9.96 -2.96 -8.92
N GLU A 340 -8.90 -2.38 -9.49
CA GLU A 340 -8.87 -2.00 -10.90
C GLU A 340 -8.24 -3.07 -11.80
N VAL A 341 -7.10 -3.61 -11.41
CA VAL A 341 -6.31 -4.50 -12.28
C VAL A 341 -5.95 -5.85 -11.62
N GLY A 342 -6.50 -6.18 -10.47
CA GLY A 342 -6.13 -7.38 -9.73
C GLY A 342 -4.79 -7.27 -8.98
N CYS A 343 -4.36 -8.36 -8.35
CA CYS A 343 -3.08 -8.39 -7.61
C CYS A 343 -1.83 -8.19 -8.48
N GLN A 344 -1.91 -8.31 -9.80
CA GLN A 344 -0.79 -7.91 -10.68
C GLN A 344 -0.42 -6.43 -10.49
N GLY A 345 -1.40 -5.55 -10.20
CA GLY A 345 -1.16 -4.13 -9.89
C GLY A 345 -0.55 -3.90 -8.52
N GLU A 346 -0.84 -4.73 -7.54
CA GLU A 346 -0.29 -4.62 -6.19
C GLU A 346 1.03 -5.39 -6.06
N VAL A 347 0.94 -6.73 -6.10
CA VAL A 347 2.08 -7.65 -5.92
C VAL A 347 3.06 -7.54 -7.07
N GLY A 348 2.57 -7.44 -8.33
CA GLY A 348 3.43 -7.27 -9.50
C GLY A 348 4.19 -5.95 -9.48
N SER A 349 3.52 -4.83 -9.19
CA SER A 349 4.19 -3.53 -9.05
C SER A 349 5.21 -3.53 -7.90
N ALA A 350 4.85 -4.06 -6.72
CA ALA A 350 5.78 -4.13 -5.59
C ALA A 350 6.99 -5.04 -5.88
N CYS A 351 6.80 -6.16 -6.60
CA CYS A 351 7.88 -7.03 -7.04
C CYS A 351 8.84 -6.29 -7.98
N ALA A 352 8.31 -5.58 -8.98
CA ALA A 352 9.09 -4.76 -9.91
C ALA A 352 9.85 -3.63 -9.18
N MET A 353 9.19 -2.93 -8.27
CA MET A 353 9.78 -1.89 -7.43
C MET A 353 10.95 -2.43 -6.59
N ALA A 354 10.75 -3.57 -5.95
CA ALA A 354 11.77 -4.20 -5.11
C ALA A 354 12.95 -4.74 -5.93
N ALA A 355 12.68 -5.30 -7.12
CA ALA A 355 13.71 -5.75 -8.04
C ALA A 355 14.57 -4.60 -8.56
N ALA A 356 13.95 -3.49 -8.95
CA ALA A 356 14.65 -2.26 -9.36
C ALA A 356 15.51 -1.68 -8.23
N GLY A 357 14.92 -1.54 -7.02
CA GLY A 357 15.65 -1.03 -5.85
C GLY A 357 16.86 -1.89 -5.50
N LEU A 358 16.71 -3.21 -5.52
CA LEU A 358 17.81 -4.13 -5.26
C LEU A 358 18.89 -4.07 -6.36
N ALA A 359 18.49 -4.05 -7.64
CA ALA A 359 19.43 -3.92 -8.75
C ALA A 359 20.24 -2.62 -8.66
N GLU A 360 19.58 -1.49 -8.35
CA GLU A 360 20.22 -0.18 -8.17
C GLU A 360 21.34 -0.22 -7.13
N VAL A 361 21.06 -0.76 -5.93
CA VAL A 361 22.03 -0.79 -4.83
C VAL A 361 23.11 -1.87 -5.00
N LEU A 362 22.90 -2.82 -5.89
CA LEU A 362 23.91 -3.79 -6.31
C LEU A 362 24.79 -3.25 -7.46
N GLY A 363 24.62 -1.99 -7.85
CA GLY A 363 25.47 -1.32 -8.84
C GLY A 363 25.07 -1.54 -10.29
N ALA A 364 23.83 -1.92 -10.56
CA ALA A 364 23.28 -2.08 -11.90
C ALA A 364 23.30 -0.77 -12.71
N THR A 365 23.44 -0.88 -14.03
CA THR A 365 23.16 0.23 -14.93
C THR A 365 21.65 0.56 -14.96
N PRO A 366 21.25 1.76 -15.40
CA PRO A 366 19.83 2.09 -15.52
C PRO A 366 19.04 1.08 -16.38
N GLU A 367 19.65 0.54 -17.43
CA GLU A 367 19.08 -0.48 -18.28
C GLU A 367 18.88 -1.81 -17.55
N GLN A 368 19.83 -2.20 -16.71
CA GLN A 368 19.69 -3.40 -15.87
C GLN A 368 18.64 -3.20 -14.76
N VAL A 369 18.52 -1.99 -14.21
CA VAL A 369 17.47 -1.65 -13.23
C VAL A 369 16.09 -1.77 -13.87
N GLU A 370 15.92 -1.26 -15.09
CA GLU A 370 14.67 -1.36 -15.85
C GLU A 370 14.35 -2.81 -16.20
N ASN A 371 15.34 -3.59 -16.65
CA ASN A 371 15.17 -5.02 -16.94
C ASN A 371 14.79 -5.83 -15.68
N ALA A 372 15.40 -5.54 -14.52
CA ALA A 372 15.01 -6.17 -13.26
C ALA A 372 13.54 -5.90 -12.92
N ALA A 373 13.09 -4.66 -13.12
CA ALA A 373 11.69 -4.28 -12.89
C ALA A 373 10.76 -4.99 -13.88
N GLU A 374 11.12 -5.05 -15.14
CA GLU A 374 10.36 -5.73 -16.18
C GLU A 374 10.17 -7.22 -15.83
N ILE A 375 11.26 -7.97 -15.54
CA ILE A 375 11.21 -9.37 -15.14
C ILE A 375 10.32 -9.54 -13.91
N GLY A 376 10.46 -8.66 -12.91
CA GLY A 376 9.65 -8.67 -11.70
C GLY A 376 8.16 -8.48 -11.97
N LEU A 377 7.79 -7.63 -12.92
CA LEU A 377 6.39 -7.37 -13.28
C LEU A 377 5.81 -8.49 -14.13
N GLU A 378 6.50 -8.89 -15.20
CA GLU A 378 5.97 -9.86 -16.16
C GLU A 378 5.60 -11.20 -15.51
N HIS A 379 6.40 -11.65 -14.53
CA HIS A 379 6.17 -12.90 -13.79
C HIS A 379 5.02 -12.84 -12.77
N ASN A 380 4.33 -11.70 -12.67
CA ASN A 380 3.14 -11.50 -11.85
C ASN A 380 1.91 -11.07 -12.68
N LEU A 381 2.01 -11.03 -14.02
CA LEU A 381 0.88 -10.74 -14.90
C LEU A 381 -0.21 -11.82 -14.75
N GLY A 382 -1.47 -11.39 -14.82
CA GLY A 382 -2.63 -12.26 -14.69
C GLY A 382 -3.03 -12.60 -13.25
N LEU A 383 -2.33 -12.13 -12.21
CA LEU A 383 -2.72 -12.36 -10.83
C LEU A 383 -4.05 -11.67 -10.51
N THR A 384 -5.04 -12.49 -10.14
CA THR A 384 -6.34 -12.04 -9.66
C THR A 384 -6.25 -11.48 -8.25
N CYS A 385 -7.21 -10.64 -7.84
CA CYS A 385 -7.40 -10.21 -6.46
C CYS A 385 -8.68 -10.83 -5.89
N ASP A 386 -8.53 -12.02 -5.31
CA ASP A 386 -9.59 -12.90 -4.85
C ASP A 386 -9.36 -13.40 -3.41
N PRO A 387 -9.20 -12.46 -2.44
CA PRO A 387 -8.88 -12.83 -1.07
C PRO A 387 -10.05 -13.56 -0.42
N VAL A 388 -9.72 -14.64 0.31
CA VAL A 388 -10.70 -15.45 1.04
C VAL A 388 -11.36 -14.62 2.12
N GLY A 389 -12.70 -14.67 2.15
CA GLY A 389 -13.48 -13.88 3.11
C GLY A 389 -13.32 -12.37 2.98
N GLY A 390 -12.74 -11.87 1.88
CA GLY A 390 -12.41 -10.46 1.69
C GLY A 390 -11.26 -9.97 2.59
N LEU A 391 -10.49 -10.87 3.20
CA LEU A 391 -9.43 -10.53 4.14
C LEU A 391 -8.05 -10.58 3.49
N VAL A 392 -7.20 -9.59 3.80
CA VAL A 392 -5.81 -9.52 3.29
C VAL A 392 -4.94 -10.55 4.04
N GLN A 393 -5.31 -11.83 3.94
CA GLN A 393 -4.66 -12.95 4.60
C GLN A 393 -4.30 -14.05 3.59
N VAL A 394 -5.29 -14.76 3.05
CA VAL A 394 -5.10 -15.84 2.08
C VAL A 394 -5.68 -15.41 0.73
N PRO A 395 -4.89 -15.41 -0.34
CA PRO A 395 -3.48 -15.84 -0.48
C PRO A 395 -2.44 -14.72 -0.31
N CYS A 396 -2.82 -13.53 0.17
CA CYS A 396 -1.99 -12.33 0.14
C CYS A 396 -0.65 -12.51 0.86
N ILE A 397 -0.66 -13.17 2.03
CA ILE A 397 0.55 -13.37 2.85
C ILE A 397 1.59 -14.18 2.07
N GLU A 398 1.20 -15.31 1.46
CA GLU A 398 2.10 -16.15 0.67
C GLU A 398 2.53 -15.48 -0.63
N ARG A 399 1.62 -14.77 -1.30
CA ARG A 399 1.96 -14.02 -2.54
C ARG A 399 3.08 -13.02 -2.31
N ASN A 400 3.09 -12.33 -1.17
CA ASN A 400 4.17 -11.41 -0.83
C ASN A 400 5.51 -12.12 -0.63
N ALA A 401 5.53 -13.23 0.09
CA ALA A 401 6.74 -14.02 0.31
C ALA A 401 7.34 -14.51 -1.01
N ILE A 402 6.52 -15.10 -1.87
CA ILE A 402 6.96 -15.57 -3.19
C ILE A 402 7.41 -14.43 -4.08
N ALA A 403 6.71 -13.30 -4.10
CA ALA A 403 7.08 -12.14 -4.92
C ALA A 403 8.37 -11.47 -4.44
N ALA A 404 8.65 -11.46 -3.14
CA ALA A 404 9.93 -10.95 -2.62
C ALA A 404 11.11 -11.81 -3.11
N VAL A 405 10.96 -13.14 -3.15
CA VAL A 405 11.97 -14.05 -3.72
C VAL A 405 12.10 -13.84 -5.23
N LYS A 406 10.99 -13.68 -5.96
CA LYS A 406 11.00 -13.36 -7.39
C LYS A 406 11.77 -12.04 -7.65
N ALA A 407 11.55 -10.99 -6.84
CA ALA A 407 12.24 -9.72 -7.00
C ALA A 407 13.76 -9.84 -6.87
N ILE A 408 14.23 -10.63 -5.89
CA ILE A 408 15.66 -10.89 -5.73
C ILE A 408 16.22 -11.65 -6.93
N ASN A 409 15.50 -12.68 -7.40
CA ASN A 409 15.94 -13.45 -8.57
C ASN A 409 15.93 -12.59 -9.85
N ALA A 410 14.94 -11.74 -10.05
CA ALA A 410 14.85 -10.81 -11.17
C ALA A 410 16.04 -9.84 -11.19
N ALA A 411 16.38 -9.23 -10.05
CA ALA A 411 17.56 -8.37 -9.93
C ALA A 411 18.86 -9.12 -10.25
N GLN A 412 19.02 -10.35 -9.77
CA GLN A 412 20.20 -11.17 -10.06
C GLN A 412 20.30 -11.57 -11.53
N MET A 413 19.19 -11.87 -12.19
CA MET A 413 19.16 -12.17 -13.62
C MET A 413 19.56 -10.95 -14.45
N ALA A 414 18.97 -9.78 -14.16
CA ALA A 414 19.27 -8.55 -14.87
C ALA A 414 20.74 -8.11 -14.72
N LEU A 415 21.32 -8.26 -13.54
CA LEU A 415 22.73 -7.96 -13.27
C LEU A 415 23.72 -8.83 -14.06
N ARG A 416 23.31 -10.03 -14.46
CA ARG A 416 24.13 -10.94 -15.28
C ARG A 416 24.05 -10.63 -16.77
N GLY A 417 23.04 -9.86 -17.19
CA GLY A 417 22.86 -9.39 -18.56
C GLY A 417 23.62 -8.09 -18.85
N ASP A 418 23.54 -7.64 -20.08
CA ASP A 418 24.09 -6.37 -20.55
C ASP A 418 23.06 -5.21 -20.54
N GLY A 419 21.88 -5.44 -19.97
CA GLY A 419 20.75 -4.50 -19.98
C GLY A 419 19.93 -4.49 -21.27
N GLN A 420 20.28 -5.30 -22.27
CA GLN A 420 19.46 -5.47 -23.46
C GLN A 420 18.47 -6.62 -23.26
N HIS A 421 17.21 -6.36 -23.51
CA HIS A 421 16.14 -7.34 -23.38
C HIS A 421 15.03 -7.10 -24.40
N PHE A 422 14.22 -8.12 -24.65
CA PHE A 422 13.27 -8.10 -25.76
C PHE A 422 11.98 -7.37 -25.42
N ILE A 423 11.47 -7.55 -24.19
CA ILE A 423 10.27 -6.90 -23.68
C ILE A 423 10.68 -5.78 -22.73
N SER A 424 10.21 -4.56 -22.97
CA SER A 424 10.48 -3.42 -22.08
C SER A 424 9.49 -3.38 -20.92
N LEU A 425 9.87 -2.70 -19.83
CA LEU A 425 8.98 -2.43 -18.70
C LEU A 425 7.70 -1.71 -19.16
N ASP A 426 7.77 -0.81 -20.14
CA ASP A 426 6.59 -0.14 -20.70
C ASP A 426 5.61 -1.12 -21.36
N GLN A 427 6.12 -2.17 -22.01
CA GLN A 427 5.28 -3.22 -22.59
C GLN A 427 4.64 -4.10 -21.50
N ALA A 428 5.38 -4.45 -20.47
CA ALA A 428 4.86 -5.20 -19.32
C ALA A 428 3.77 -4.42 -18.58
N ILE A 429 3.98 -3.10 -18.34
CA ILE A 429 2.97 -2.22 -17.72
C ILE A 429 1.71 -2.10 -18.59
N ARG A 430 1.87 -1.97 -19.91
CA ARG A 430 0.74 -1.96 -20.85
C ARG A 430 -0.04 -3.26 -20.78
N THR A 431 0.66 -4.41 -20.79
CA THR A 431 0.03 -5.73 -20.65
C THR A 431 -0.73 -5.86 -19.32
N MET A 432 -0.16 -5.34 -18.22
CA MET A 432 -0.86 -5.29 -16.93
C MET A 432 -2.16 -4.48 -17.00
N ARG A 433 -2.15 -3.33 -17.66
CA ARG A 433 -3.36 -2.51 -17.86
C ARG A 433 -4.40 -3.24 -18.68
N ASP A 434 -3.98 -3.80 -19.83
CA ASP A 434 -4.89 -4.42 -20.79
C ASP A 434 -5.50 -5.72 -20.21
N THR A 435 -4.69 -6.59 -19.59
CA THR A 435 -5.19 -7.77 -18.88
C THR A 435 -6.04 -7.42 -17.68
N GLY A 436 -5.76 -6.30 -16.99
CA GLY A 436 -6.60 -5.75 -15.95
C GLY A 436 -7.97 -5.31 -16.46
N ALA A 437 -8.04 -4.67 -17.64
CA ALA A 437 -9.29 -4.30 -18.28
C ALA A 437 -10.14 -5.54 -18.67
N ASP A 438 -9.48 -6.59 -19.17
CA ASP A 438 -10.14 -7.85 -19.57
C ASP A 438 -10.55 -8.72 -18.38
N MET A 439 -9.97 -8.49 -17.20
CA MET A 439 -10.28 -9.26 -16.00
C MET A 439 -11.71 -8.99 -15.53
N HIS A 440 -12.49 -10.06 -15.32
CA HIS A 440 -13.86 -9.93 -14.78
C HIS A 440 -13.84 -9.35 -13.35
N ASP A 441 -14.84 -8.54 -13.02
CA ASP A 441 -14.99 -7.89 -11.71
C ASP A 441 -14.97 -8.85 -10.51
N LYS A 442 -15.45 -10.09 -10.70
CA LYS A 442 -15.39 -11.12 -9.66
C LYS A 442 -13.98 -11.49 -9.21
N TYR A 443 -12.95 -11.11 -9.97
CA TYR A 443 -11.53 -11.32 -9.68
C TYR A 443 -10.79 -10.04 -9.24
N LYS A 444 -11.52 -8.93 -8.99
CA LYS A 444 -11.00 -7.62 -8.66
C LYS A 444 -11.42 -7.16 -7.27
N GLU A 445 -10.87 -7.78 -6.23
CA GLU A 445 -11.10 -7.40 -4.82
C GLU A 445 -12.59 -7.44 -4.38
N THR A 446 -13.40 -8.32 -5.02
CA THR A 446 -14.82 -8.46 -4.69
C THR A 446 -15.13 -9.71 -3.87
N SER A 447 -14.19 -10.64 -3.76
CA SER A 447 -14.37 -11.96 -3.13
C SER A 447 -15.54 -12.77 -3.70
N ARG A 448 -15.94 -12.49 -4.95
CA ARG A 448 -17.06 -13.16 -5.64
C ARG A 448 -16.59 -14.23 -6.64
N GLY A 449 -15.30 -14.54 -6.68
CA GLY A 449 -14.71 -15.53 -7.60
C GLY A 449 -13.35 -16.01 -7.15
N GLY A 450 -12.74 -16.89 -7.95
CA GLY A 450 -11.39 -17.42 -7.70
C GLY A 450 -11.29 -18.20 -6.40
N LEU A 451 -10.18 -18.01 -5.67
CA LEU A 451 -9.93 -18.68 -4.39
C LEU A 451 -10.98 -18.37 -3.33
N ALA A 452 -11.57 -17.17 -3.36
CA ALA A 452 -12.56 -16.74 -2.38
C ALA A 452 -13.81 -17.65 -2.34
N VAL A 453 -14.19 -18.23 -3.48
CA VAL A 453 -15.38 -19.11 -3.60
C VAL A 453 -15.01 -20.59 -3.73
N SER A 454 -13.72 -20.93 -3.77
CA SER A 454 -13.25 -22.30 -3.90
C SER A 454 -13.13 -23.03 -2.55
N ILE A 455 -13.39 -22.35 -1.44
CA ILE A 455 -13.38 -22.95 -0.11
C ILE A 455 -14.75 -23.58 0.13
N ILE A 456 -14.74 -24.90 0.30
CA ILE A 456 -15.89 -25.64 0.77
C ILE A 456 -16.02 -25.32 2.27
N GLU A 457 -17.07 -24.62 2.66
CA GLU A 457 -17.47 -24.54 4.06
C GLU A 457 -17.87 -25.97 4.50
N CYS A 458 -17.02 -26.63 5.30
CA CYS A 458 -17.34 -27.88 5.96
C CYS A 458 -18.04 -27.63 7.29
#